data_0395da7331c9494b51abf927c675b6c6
#
_entry.id   0395da7331c9494b51abf927c675b6c6
#
_cell.length_a   1.000
_cell.length_b   1.000
_cell.length_c   1.000
_cell.angle_alpha   90.00
_cell.angle_beta   90.00
_cell.angle_gamma   90.00
#
_symmetry.space_group_name_H-M   'P 1'
#
loop_
_entity.id
_entity.type
_entity.pdbx_description
1 polymer ?
#
loop_
_entity_poly.entity_id
_entity_poly.type
_entity_poly.pdbx_seq_one_letter_code
_entity_poly.pdbx_strand_id
1 'polypeptide(L)'
;MKNYIAAAAMGLFALAANSAAAETCGGVYAVQPGDSLSVIADKLYKDAGKWSAIHSRNIGTIGPKPSALRVGMKLSLACLEGLPLGLEGGKEISASVPVAAKPVRIASGSAEVRHRINLLTADDFAPFTGKDLHNGGMMTDVLNAAMRHAGPEQGYAVHWVDLWTAHEEPLLSNALLDAGFPWYKPDCENSPEEPRCKNFLFSDSLFEVLVLMFTDKARPLTFTKEEDLFGKTFCRPQGYETYLFEQQGRHWLRDGKVEVVQPLTTAECYEMVLEGKADAVVMNEFTGRAQIKELGLSGRFDAVPEPISIQALHVIVHKTHPEAQQMMDMVNAALRGIREDGTYQAIIEDHMARVWAGY
;
A
#
# COMPACT_ATOMS: atom_id res chain seq x y z
N MET A 1 63.41 53.54 -44.99
CA MET A 1 62.24 54.34 -44.89
C MET A 1 61.11 53.50 -45.46
N LYS A 2 60.43 52.70 -44.70
CA LYS A 2 59.38 51.80 -45.12
C LYS A 2 58.15 52.02 -44.21
N ASN A 3 57.08 52.54 -44.81
CA ASN A 3 55.81 52.75 -44.12
C ASN A 3 55.08 51.40 -44.01
N TYR A 4 54.59 51.05 -42.82
CA TYR A 4 53.67 49.99 -42.60
C TYR A 4 52.31 50.55 -42.24
N ILE A 5 51.32 50.32 -43.11
CA ILE A 5 49.91 50.59 -42.90
C ILE A 5 49.33 49.40 -42.15
N ALA A 6 48.83 49.61 -40.94
CA ALA A 6 48.10 48.60 -40.20
C ALA A 6 46.63 48.68 -40.57
N ALA A 7 46.05 47.64 -41.16
CA ALA A 7 44.64 47.49 -41.42
C ALA A 7 43.97 46.87 -40.17
N ALA A 8 43.03 47.62 -39.57
CA ALA A 8 42.20 47.11 -38.47
C ALA A 8 41.00 46.38 -39.06
N ALA A 9 40.91 45.04 -38.83
CA ALA A 9 39.76 44.24 -39.15
C ALA A 9 38.74 44.29 -37.98
N MET A 10 37.62 44.94 -38.19
CA MET A 10 36.47 44.86 -37.31
C MET A 10 35.75 43.52 -37.51
N GLY A 11 35.91 42.61 -36.52
CA GLY A 11 35.12 41.41 -36.47
C GLY A 11 33.69 41.70 -35.90
N LEU A 12 32.66 41.50 -36.69
CA LEU A 12 31.29 41.46 -36.20
C LEU A 12 31.09 40.14 -35.44
N PHE A 13 30.94 40.25 -34.13
CA PHE A 13 30.40 39.13 -33.30
C PHE A 13 28.90 39.15 -33.46
N ALA A 14 28.36 38.18 -34.22
CA ALA A 14 26.93 37.84 -34.21
C ALA A 14 26.60 37.16 -32.88
N LEU A 15 25.88 37.84 -31.99
CA LEU A 15 25.25 37.20 -30.83
C LEU A 15 24.11 36.30 -31.34
N ALA A 16 24.34 35.01 -31.38
CA ALA A 16 23.27 34.03 -31.51
C ALA A 16 22.42 34.08 -30.22
N ALA A 17 21.26 34.68 -30.28
CA ALA A 17 20.28 34.58 -29.23
C ALA A 17 19.73 33.14 -29.20
N ASN A 18 20.22 32.32 -28.29
CA ASN A 18 19.58 31.06 -27.95
C ASN A 18 18.22 31.40 -27.32
N SER A 19 17.14 31.28 -28.09
CA SER A 19 15.79 31.24 -27.56
C SER A 19 15.67 29.95 -26.73
N ALA A 20 15.74 30.08 -25.40
CA ALA A 20 15.35 29.00 -24.51
C ALA A 20 13.89 28.65 -24.83
N ALA A 21 13.67 27.47 -25.39
CA ALA A 21 12.30 26.95 -25.55
C ALA A 21 11.66 26.85 -24.18
N ALA A 22 10.47 27.42 -24.03
CA ALA A 22 9.72 27.30 -22.78
C ALA A 22 9.49 25.81 -22.49
N GLU A 23 9.89 25.35 -21.30
CA GLU A 23 9.60 23.97 -20.90
C GLU A 23 8.08 23.82 -20.67
N THR A 24 7.50 22.78 -21.26
CA THR A 24 6.09 22.45 -21.06
C THR A 24 5.93 21.33 -20.07
N CYS A 25 4.92 21.41 -19.20
CA CYS A 25 4.60 20.41 -18.19
C CYS A 25 3.21 19.80 -18.41
N GLY A 26 3.10 18.49 -18.19
CA GLY A 26 1.90 17.72 -18.56
C GLY A 26 1.89 17.43 -20.05
N GLY A 27 0.72 17.03 -20.58
CA GLY A 27 0.54 16.79 -22.02
C GLY A 27 -0.08 15.44 -22.33
N VAL A 28 0.15 14.92 -23.54
CA VAL A 28 -0.43 13.66 -24.01
C VAL A 28 0.66 12.61 -24.17
N TYR A 29 0.41 11.43 -23.60
CA TYR A 29 1.28 10.25 -23.73
C TYR A 29 0.56 9.14 -24.49
N ALA A 30 1.21 8.54 -25.49
CA ALA A 30 0.70 7.36 -26.19
C ALA A 30 1.27 6.09 -25.54
N VAL A 31 0.40 5.21 -25.05
CA VAL A 31 0.74 3.96 -24.38
C VAL A 31 1.58 3.05 -25.30
N GLN A 32 2.72 2.59 -24.81
CA GLN A 32 3.67 1.75 -25.53
C GLN A 32 3.51 0.26 -25.14
N PRO A 33 4.02 -0.68 -25.95
CA PRO A 33 4.09 -2.09 -25.55
C PRO A 33 4.88 -2.26 -24.25
N GLY A 34 4.29 -2.99 -23.28
CA GLY A 34 4.89 -3.21 -21.95
C GLY A 34 4.55 -2.15 -20.92
N ASP A 35 3.83 -1.08 -21.28
CA ASP A 35 3.37 -0.09 -20.32
C ASP A 35 2.24 -0.64 -19.45
N SER A 36 2.31 -0.29 -18.17
CA SER A 36 1.19 -0.25 -17.24
C SER A 36 1.05 1.16 -16.71
N LEU A 37 -0.05 1.51 -16.06
CA LEU A 37 -0.21 2.85 -15.50
C LEU A 37 0.88 3.20 -14.49
N SER A 38 1.32 2.24 -13.68
CA SER A 38 2.41 2.42 -12.72
C SER A 38 3.78 2.59 -13.42
N VAL A 39 4.05 1.85 -14.48
CA VAL A 39 5.25 2.03 -15.31
C VAL A 39 5.28 3.40 -15.97
N ILE A 40 4.15 3.85 -16.52
CA ILE A 40 4.02 5.20 -17.10
C ILE A 40 4.23 6.27 -16.02
N ALA A 41 3.66 6.08 -14.82
CA ALA A 41 3.81 6.99 -13.70
C ALA A 41 5.28 7.08 -13.24
N ASP A 42 5.95 5.96 -13.06
CA ASP A 42 7.37 5.92 -12.69
C ASP A 42 8.25 6.59 -13.74
N LYS A 43 8.04 6.24 -15.01
CA LYS A 43 8.80 6.79 -16.14
C LYS A 43 8.69 8.32 -16.26
N LEU A 44 7.48 8.86 -16.09
CA LEU A 44 7.17 10.25 -16.43
C LEU A 44 7.09 11.18 -15.22
N TYR A 45 6.67 10.67 -14.07
CA TYR A 45 6.59 11.44 -12.82
C TYR A 45 7.66 11.07 -11.80
N LYS A 46 8.51 10.06 -12.09
CA LYS A 46 9.48 9.49 -11.15
C LYS A 46 8.84 8.95 -9.87
N ASP A 47 7.60 8.51 -9.98
CA ASP A 47 6.77 8.03 -8.88
C ASP A 47 5.68 7.10 -9.42
N ALA A 48 5.86 5.79 -9.23
CA ALA A 48 4.90 4.77 -9.64
C ALA A 48 3.52 4.95 -8.99
N GLY A 49 3.46 5.52 -7.77
CA GLY A 49 2.21 5.76 -7.05
C GLY A 49 1.27 6.78 -7.73
N LYS A 50 1.78 7.60 -8.65
CA LYS A 50 0.96 8.56 -9.41
C LYS A 50 0.10 7.92 -10.51
N TRP A 51 0.11 6.58 -10.63
CA TRP A 51 -0.74 5.86 -11.57
C TRP A 51 -2.23 6.14 -11.39
N SER A 52 -2.68 6.34 -10.15
CA SER A 52 -4.08 6.63 -9.83
C SER A 52 -4.51 7.99 -10.39
N ALA A 53 -3.64 9.01 -10.35
CA ALA A 53 -3.90 10.32 -10.95
C ALA A 53 -4.00 10.22 -12.48
N ILE A 54 -3.16 9.37 -13.10
CA ILE A 54 -3.26 9.07 -14.54
C ILE A 54 -4.60 8.39 -14.85
N HIS A 55 -4.97 7.35 -14.09
CA HIS A 55 -6.23 6.62 -14.29
C HIS A 55 -7.45 7.52 -14.13
N SER A 56 -7.56 8.26 -13.02
CA SER A 56 -8.69 9.13 -12.73
C SER A 56 -8.91 10.19 -13.82
N ARG A 57 -7.81 10.75 -14.33
CA ARG A 57 -7.87 11.74 -15.42
C ARG A 57 -8.30 11.14 -16.75
N ASN A 58 -8.06 9.86 -16.97
CA ASN A 58 -8.29 9.15 -18.23
C ASN A 58 -9.38 8.07 -18.12
N ILE A 59 -10.22 8.12 -17.10
CA ILE A 59 -11.25 7.11 -16.86
C ILE A 59 -12.22 6.97 -18.05
N GLY A 60 -12.48 8.05 -18.76
CA GLY A 60 -13.31 8.05 -19.98
C GLY A 60 -12.64 7.33 -21.17
N THR A 61 -11.32 7.20 -21.17
CA THR A 61 -10.54 6.54 -22.23
C THR A 61 -10.20 5.09 -21.86
N ILE A 62 -9.81 4.87 -20.61
CA ILE A 62 -9.37 3.56 -20.10
C ILE A 62 -10.58 2.73 -19.64
N GLY A 63 -11.60 3.37 -19.07
CA GLY A 63 -12.71 2.74 -18.38
C GLY A 63 -12.46 2.63 -16.87
N PRO A 64 -13.41 2.03 -16.13
CA PRO A 64 -13.35 1.95 -14.66
C PRO A 64 -12.23 1.01 -14.16
N LYS A 65 -11.76 0.09 -14.99
CA LYS A 65 -10.70 -0.87 -14.63
C LYS A 65 -9.33 -0.37 -15.11
N PRO A 66 -8.35 -0.10 -14.22
CA PRO A 66 -6.99 0.29 -14.62
C PRO A 66 -6.31 -0.69 -15.56
N SER A 67 -6.64 -1.98 -15.45
CA SER A 67 -6.15 -3.08 -16.30
C SER A 67 -6.67 -3.04 -17.74
N ALA A 68 -7.65 -2.18 -18.06
CA ALA A 68 -8.16 -2.01 -19.43
C ALA A 68 -7.24 -1.15 -20.32
N LEU A 69 -6.08 -0.73 -19.80
CA LEU A 69 -5.07 0.00 -20.57
C LEU A 69 -4.61 -0.81 -21.80
N ARG A 70 -4.54 -0.16 -22.97
CA ARG A 70 -4.13 -0.80 -24.23
C ARG A 70 -3.09 0.06 -24.93
N VAL A 71 -2.18 -0.60 -25.61
CA VAL A 71 -1.18 0.05 -26.48
C VAL A 71 -1.87 0.95 -27.50
N GLY A 72 -1.32 2.16 -27.69
CA GLY A 72 -1.84 3.18 -28.58
C GLY A 72 -2.89 4.10 -27.97
N MET A 73 -3.41 3.83 -26.77
CA MET A 73 -4.28 4.79 -26.07
C MET A 73 -3.53 6.10 -25.81
N LYS A 74 -4.20 7.23 -26.04
CA LYS A 74 -3.66 8.56 -25.74
C LYS A 74 -4.15 9.00 -24.37
N LEU A 75 -3.21 9.13 -23.43
CA LEU A 75 -3.50 9.53 -22.06
C LEU A 75 -3.17 11.00 -21.86
N SER A 76 -4.12 11.76 -21.30
CA SER A 76 -3.88 13.13 -20.85
C SER A 76 -3.19 13.09 -19.50
N LEU A 77 -2.00 13.70 -19.40
CA LEU A 77 -1.19 13.75 -18.18
C LEU A 77 -1.23 15.14 -17.58
N ALA A 78 -1.52 15.23 -16.30
CA ALA A 78 -1.50 16.50 -15.56
C ALA A 78 -0.04 16.93 -15.28
N CYS A 79 0.19 18.23 -15.15
CA CYS A 79 1.43 18.71 -14.53
C CYS A 79 1.31 18.54 -13.01
N LEU A 80 2.10 17.65 -12.43
CA LEU A 80 2.17 17.40 -11.01
C LEU A 80 3.62 17.62 -10.56
N GLU A 81 3.85 18.56 -9.65
CA GLU A 81 5.19 18.88 -9.15
C GLU A 81 6.22 19.20 -10.25
N GLY A 82 5.76 19.80 -11.35
CA GLY A 82 6.61 20.15 -12.49
C GLY A 82 6.87 19.01 -13.48
N LEU A 83 6.25 17.85 -13.33
CA LEU A 83 6.38 16.71 -14.23
C LEU A 83 5.02 16.29 -14.82
N PRO A 84 5.03 15.56 -15.97
CA PRO A 84 6.14 15.28 -16.88
C PRO A 84 6.51 16.49 -17.75
N LEU A 85 7.74 16.53 -18.23
CA LEU A 85 8.24 17.57 -19.11
C LEU A 85 8.25 17.14 -20.59
N GLY A 86 8.08 18.11 -21.49
CA GLY A 86 8.36 17.91 -22.92
C GLY A 86 7.35 17.04 -23.69
N LEU A 87 6.15 16.77 -23.12
CA LEU A 87 5.08 16.11 -23.86
C LEU A 87 4.29 17.09 -24.74
N GLU A 88 3.78 16.57 -25.84
CA GLU A 88 2.92 17.33 -26.76
C GLU A 88 1.64 17.81 -26.03
N GLY A 89 1.28 19.09 -26.20
CA GLY A 89 0.09 19.67 -25.56
C GLY A 89 0.24 19.99 -24.08
N GLY A 90 1.46 19.97 -23.54
CA GLY A 90 1.78 20.42 -22.18
C GLY A 90 1.58 21.95 -22.04
N LYS A 91 1.36 22.41 -20.80
CA LYS A 91 1.28 23.84 -20.48
C LYS A 91 2.68 24.42 -20.27
N GLU A 92 2.93 25.60 -20.82
CA GLU A 92 4.17 26.34 -20.54
C GLU A 92 4.31 26.62 -19.05
N ILE A 93 5.45 26.24 -18.48
CA ILE A 93 5.85 26.64 -17.14
C ILE A 93 6.81 27.82 -17.26
N SER A 94 6.42 28.98 -16.76
CA SER A 94 7.34 30.09 -16.60
C SER A 94 8.44 29.65 -15.63
N ALA A 95 9.67 29.58 -16.12
CA ALA A 95 10.81 29.36 -15.26
C ALA A 95 10.80 30.48 -14.19
N SER A 96 10.46 30.13 -12.95
CA SER A 96 10.63 31.03 -11.84
C SER A 96 12.15 31.27 -11.70
N VAL A 97 12.57 32.49 -12.01
CA VAL A 97 13.96 32.93 -11.81
C VAL A 97 14.33 32.59 -10.37
N PRO A 98 15.43 31.87 -10.12
CA PRO A 98 15.88 31.64 -8.75
C PRO A 98 16.20 33.02 -8.16
N VAL A 99 15.40 33.46 -7.21
CA VAL A 99 15.77 34.61 -6.37
C VAL A 99 17.02 34.19 -5.64
N ALA A 100 18.14 34.84 -5.95
CA ALA A 100 19.39 34.65 -5.25
C ALA A 100 19.13 34.85 -3.75
N ALA A 101 19.06 33.76 -3.02
CA ALA A 101 18.92 33.79 -1.59
C ALA A 101 20.15 34.50 -1.01
N LYS A 102 19.96 35.65 -0.36
CA LYS A 102 20.96 36.24 0.52
C LYS A 102 21.36 35.18 1.53
N PRO A 103 22.65 35.01 1.85
CA PRO A 103 23.08 34.06 2.83
C PRO A 103 22.47 34.44 4.19
N VAL A 104 21.44 33.72 4.56
CA VAL A 104 20.89 33.72 5.92
C VAL A 104 21.99 33.04 6.77
N ARG A 105 22.58 33.77 7.69
CA ARG A 105 23.43 33.17 8.73
C ARG A 105 22.51 32.21 9.51
N ILE A 106 22.69 30.93 9.24
CA ILE A 106 22.07 29.87 10.04
C ILE A 106 22.78 29.92 11.38
N ALA A 107 22.10 30.45 12.40
CA ALA A 107 22.46 30.19 13.76
C ALA A 107 22.47 28.67 13.93
N SER A 108 23.64 28.12 14.28
CA SER A 108 23.83 26.69 14.57
C SER A 108 23.12 26.34 15.88
N GLY A 109 21.81 26.16 15.76
CA GLY A 109 20.98 25.42 16.66
C GLY A 109 20.22 24.49 15.75
N SER A 110 20.66 23.25 15.67
CA SER A 110 19.94 22.18 14.98
C SER A 110 18.62 21.91 15.72
N ALA A 111 17.60 22.70 15.41
CA ALA A 111 16.25 22.20 15.56
C ALA A 111 16.13 21.11 14.48
N GLU A 112 16.25 19.85 14.87
CA GLU A 112 15.83 18.72 14.05
C GLU A 112 14.42 19.03 13.56
N VAL A 113 14.26 19.20 12.26
CA VAL A 113 12.92 19.30 11.65
C VAL A 113 12.32 17.91 11.80
N ARG A 114 11.59 17.68 12.88
CA ARG A 114 10.88 16.43 13.11
C ARG A 114 9.76 16.34 12.09
N HIS A 115 9.87 15.37 11.19
CA HIS A 115 8.85 15.09 10.20
C HIS A 115 7.62 14.47 10.88
N ARG A 116 6.43 14.82 10.38
CA ARG A 116 5.17 14.21 10.78
C ARG A 116 5.22 12.70 10.54
N ILE A 117 4.73 11.90 11.51
CA ILE A 117 4.67 10.44 11.36
C ILE A 117 3.59 10.07 10.34
N ASN A 118 3.95 9.33 9.32
CA ASN A 118 3.07 8.93 8.23
C ASN A 118 2.76 7.44 8.34
N LEU A 119 1.55 7.14 8.80
CA LEU A 119 1.04 5.78 8.94
C LEU A 119 0.37 5.34 7.63
N LEU A 120 0.51 4.08 7.25
CA LEU A 120 0.04 3.52 5.99
C LEU A 120 -0.96 2.39 6.24
N THR A 121 -2.08 2.45 5.53
CA THR A 121 -3.10 1.39 5.50
C THR A 121 -3.84 1.35 4.16
N ALA A 122 -4.78 0.42 4.00
CA ALA A 122 -5.66 0.32 2.84
C ALA A 122 -7.15 0.40 3.22
N ASP A 123 -8.00 0.65 2.23
CA ASP A 123 -9.43 0.91 2.37
C ASP A 123 -10.32 -0.35 2.21
N ASP A 124 -9.71 -1.51 2.00
CA ASP A 124 -10.40 -2.75 1.60
C ASP A 124 -10.31 -3.88 2.63
N PHE A 125 -10.02 -3.57 3.91
CA PHE A 125 -9.83 -4.57 4.95
C PHE A 125 -10.86 -4.46 6.09
N ALA A 126 -12.15 -4.39 5.73
CA ALA A 126 -13.25 -4.34 6.70
C ALA A 126 -13.28 -5.60 7.59
N PRO A 127 -13.61 -5.44 8.90
CA PRO A 127 -13.97 -4.23 9.63
C PRO A 127 -12.77 -3.47 10.24
N PHE A 128 -11.54 -3.86 9.90
CA PHE A 128 -10.32 -3.37 10.55
C PHE A 128 -9.88 -2.01 10.03
N THR A 129 -9.88 -1.83 8.70
CA THR A 129 -9.55 -0.56 8.03
C THR A 129 -10.47 -0.30 6.85
N GLY A 130 -10.90 0.95 6.69
CA GLY A 130 -11.77 1.40 5.61
C GLY A 130 -12.23 2.83 5.85
N LYS A 131 -12.08 3.74 4.87
CA LYS A 131 -12.39 5.17 4.99
C LYS A 131 -13.84 5.42 5.38
N ASP A 132 -14.76 4.63 4.86
CA ASP A 132 -16.19 4.77 5.09
C ASP A 132 -16.68 4.01 6.33
N LEU A 133 -15.79 3.27 7.00
CA LEU A 133 -16.11 2.60 8.25
C LEU A 133 -16.12 3.59 9.41
N HIS A 134 -16.86 3.26 10.48
CA HIS A 134 -16.84 3.99 11.72
C HIS A 134 -15.40 4.22 12.19
N ASN A 135 -15.00 5.48 12.43
CA ASN A 135 -13.65 5.91 12.80
C ASN A 135 -12.52 5.34 11.90
N GLY A 136 -12.82 5.01 10.63
CA GLY A 136 -11.86 4.43 9.70
C GLY A 136 -11.62 2.93 9.89
N GLY A 137 -12.45 2.25 10.68
CA GLY A 137 -12.32 0.85 11.04
C GLY A 137 -11.61 0.60 12.37
N MET A 138 -11.81 -0.59 12.93
CA MET A 138 -11.41 -0.95 14.30
C MET A 138 -9.90 -0.73 14.56
N MET A 139 -9.03 -1.17 13.63
CA MET A 139 -7.57 -1.02 13.84
C MET A 139 -7.10 0.41 13.60
N THR A 140 -7.75 1.14 12.71
CA THR A 140 -7.49 2.57 12.52
C THR A 140 -7.85 3.36 13.79
N ASP A 141 -8.97 3.04 14.43
CA ASP A 141 -9.41 3.70 15.67
C ASP A 141 -8.47 3.38 16.85
N VAL A 142 -8.09 2.10 17.01
CA VAL A 142 -7.09 1.69 18.01
C VAL A 142 -5.78 2.43 17.81
N LEU A 143 -5.27 2.49 16.58
CA LEU A 143 -4.00 3.17 16.32
C LEU A 143 -4.10 4.68 16.47
N ASN A 144 -5.22 5.29 16.08
CA ASN A 144 -5.48 6.71 16.34
C ASN A 144 -5.52 7.02 17.85
N ALA A 145 -6.11 6.14 18.66
CA ALA A 145 -6.11 6.29 20.11
C ALA A 145 -4.69 6.16 20.68
N ALA A 146 -3.92 5.17 20.22
CA ALA A 146 -2.52 5.00 20.64
C ALA A 146 -1.67 6.22 20.24
N MET A 147 -1.80 6.75 19.03
CA MET A 147 -1.06 7.92 18.60
C MET A 147 -1.45 9.19 19.37
N ARG A 148 -2.74 9.37 19.72
CA ARG A 148 -3.16 10.46 20.61
C ARG A 148 -2.59 10.30 22.01
N HIS A 149 -2.52 9.07 22.53
CA HIS A 149 -1.91 8.77 23.84
C HIS A 149 -0.39 9.05 23.84
N ALA A 150 0.31 8.65 22.78
CA ALA A 150 1.73 8.94 22.62
C ALA A 150 2.04 10.43 22.48
N GLY A 151 1.10 11.20 21.91
CA GLY A 151 1.21 12.65 21.75
C GLY A 151 2.47 13.10 21.02
N PRO A 152 2.85 12.55 19.84
CA PRO A 152 4.09 12.93 19.17
C PRO A 152 4.06 14.41 18.81
N GLU A 153 5.11 15.15 19.18
CA GLU A 153 5.21 16.60 18.98
C GLU A 153 5.02 17.01 17.51
N GLN A 154 5.52 16.18 16.58
CA GLN A 154 5.42 16.41 15.15
C GLN A 154 4.03 16.05 14.58
N GLY A 155 3.15 15.42 15.37
CA GLY A 155 1.86 14.90 14.92
C GLY A 155 2.00 13.67 14.02
N TYR A 156 0.86 13.16 13.54
CA TYR A 156 0.81 12.01 12.62
C TYR A 156 -0.27 12.18 11.55
N ALA A 157 -0.22 11.34 10.52
CA ALA A 157 -1.25 11.20 9.49
C ALA A 157 -1.44 9.74 9.11
N VAL A 158 -2.65 9.38 8.67
CA VAL A 158 -2.96 8.07 8.08
C VAL A 158 -3.12 8.24 6.57
N HIS A 159 -2.34 7.47 5.82
CA HIS A 159 -2.37 7.41 4.36
C HIS A 159 -3.01 6.11 3.91
N TRP A 160 -3.85 6.19 2.89
CA TRP A 160 -4.62 5.08 2.37
C TRP A 160 -4.14 4.72 0.97
N VAL A 161 -3.58 3.52 0.83
CA VAL A 161 -3.08 2.98 -0.44
C VAL A 161 -3.62 1.55 -0.58
N ASP A 162 -4.49 1.30 -1.57
CA ASP A 162 -5.22 0.05 -1.69
C ASP A 162 -4.43 -1.09 -2.34
N LEU A 163 -3.20 -0.81 -2.76
CA LEU A 163 -2.28 -1.82 -3.26
C LEU A 163 -1.37 -2.32 -2.14
N TRP A 164 -1.77 -3.37 -1.44
CA TRP A 164 -1.05 -3.95 -0.31
C TRP A 164 0.42 -4.30 -0.61
N THR A 165 0.70 -4.81 -1.81
CA THR A 165 2.08 -5.13 -2.22
C THR A 165 2.98 -3.89 -2.28
N ALA A 166 2.43 -2.71 -2.54
CA ALA A 166 3.19 -1.47 -2.54
C ALA A 166 3.54 -0.98 -1.12
N HIS A 167 2.83 -1.45 -0.09
CA HIS A 167 3.11 -1.05 1.29
C HIS A 167 4.52 -1.46 1.72
N GLU A 168 4.87 -2.73 1.53
CA GLU A 168 6.17 -3.24 1.92
C GLU A 168 7.27 -2.69 1.01
N GLU A 169 7.04 -2.75 -0.31
CA GLU A 169 7.95 -2.32 -1.36
C GLU A 169 7.16 -1.51 -2.40
N PRO A 170 7.43 -0.20 -2.65
CA PRO A 170 8.56 0.56 -2.15
C PRO A 170 8.28 1.48 -0.95
N LEU A 171 7.02 1.55 -0.43
CA LEU A 171 6.59 2.64 0.46
C LEU A 171 7.29 2.61 1.83
N LEU A 172 7.35 1.45 2.47
CA LEU A 172 8.02 1.29 3.77
C LEU A 172 9.51 0.99 3.62
N SER A 173 9.91 0.21 2.62
CA SER A 173 11.33 -0.15 2.41
C SER A 173 12.23 1.05 2.11
N ASN A 174 11.69 2.08 1.45
CA ASN A 174 12.39 3.32 1.14
C ASN A 174 12.06 4.46 2.12
N ALA A 175 11.39 4.17 3.25
CA ALA A 175 10.95 5.15 4.25
C ALA A 175 10.18 6.34 3.63
N LEU A 176 9.38 6.10 2.58
CA LEU A 176 8.47 7.10 2.01
C LEU A 176 7.26 7.31 2.93
N LEU A 177 6.88 6.26 3.65
CA LEU A 177 5.96 6.28 4.77
C LEU A 177 6.62 5.53 5.92
N ASP A 178 6.22 5.80 7.15
CA ASP A 178 7.01 5.44 8.31
C ASP A 178 6.62 4.08 8.91
N ALA A 179 5.32 3.78 8.96
CA ALA A 179 4.80 2.54 9.53
C ALA A 179 3.53 2.08 8.82
N GLY A 180 3.37 0.77 8.63
CA GLY A 180 2.17 0.16 8.02
C GLY A 180 1.33 -0.61 9.03
N PHE A 181 -0.01 -0.65 8.83
CA PHE A 181 -0.94 -1.44 9.63
C PHE A 181 -2.22 -1.80 8.86
N PRO A 182 -2.98 -2.82 9.28
CA PRO A 182 -2.59 -3.92 10.16
C PRO A 182 -1.97 -5.06 9.33
N TRP A 183 -0.95 -5.69 9.87
CA TRP A 183 -0.20 -6.74 9.17
C TRP A 183 -0.08 -7.98 10.04
N TYR A 184 -0.15 -9.17 9.42
CA TYR A 184 0.16 -10.42 10.11
C TYR A 184 1.66 -10.55 10.32
N LYS A 185 2.04 -11.12 11.47
CA LYS A 185 3.41 -11.49 11.79
C LYS A 185 3.62 -12.97 11.51
N PRO A 186 4.55 -13.34 10.61
CA PRO A 186 4.95 -14.72 10.43
C PRO A 186 5.58 -15.31 11.71
N ASP A 187 5.78 -16.62 11.72
CA ASP A 187 6.55 -17.30 12.77
C ASP A 187 8.05 -17.01 12.60
N CYS A 188 8.45 -15.82 13.04
CA CYS A 188 9.82 -15.34 12.87
C CYS A 188 10.86 -16.09 13.73
N GLU A 189 10.43 -16.87 14.73
CA GLU A 189 11.32 -17.68 15.54
C GLU A 189 11.78 -18.92 14.75
N ASN A 190 10.85 -19.54 14.03
CA ASN A 190 11.13 -20.74 13.25
C ASN A 190 11.44 -20.44 11.77
N SER A 191 11.11 -19.26 11.28
CA SER A 191 11.30 -18.83 9.88
C SER A 191 11.92 -17.43 9.79
N PRO A 192 13.13 -17.19 10.34
CA PRO A 192 13.75 -15.87 10.37
C PRO A 192 14.10 -15.31 8.99
N GLU A 193 14.26 -16.17 7.98
CA GLU A 193 14.56 -15.79 6.59
C GLU A 193 13.30 -15.42 5.78
N GLU A 194 12.11 -15.59 6.37
CA GLU A 194 10.88 -15.12 5.74
C GLU A 194 11.00 -13.61 5.51
N PRO A 195 10.69 -13.11 4.30
CA PRO A 195 10.98 -11.72 3.90
C PRO A 195 10.47 -10.68 4.89
N ARG A 196 9.27 -10.88 5.44
CA ARG A 196 8.69 -9.95 6.41
C ARG A 196 9.42 -9.98 7.76
N CYS A 197 9.82 -11.16 8.22
CA CYS A 197 10.64 -11.31 9.44
C CYS A 197 12.01 -10.67 9.30
N LYS A 198 12.62 -10.81 8.14
CA LYS A 198 13.93 -10.27 7.83
C LYS A 198 13.93 -8.74 7.75
N ASN A 199 12.89 -8.17 7.16
CA ASN A 199 12.88 -6.77 6.76
C ASN A 199 12.14 -5.84 7.75
N PHE A 200 11.21 -6.37 8.57
CA PHE A 200 10.35 -5.53 9.40
C PHE A 200 10.50 -5.79 10.90
N LEU A 201 10.28 -4.74 11.68
CA LEU A 201 9.93 -4.80 13.10
C LEU A 201 8.41 -4.90 13.22
N PHE A 202 7.93 -5.56 14.28
CA PHE A 202 6.51 -5.72 14.57
C PHE A 202 6.20 -5.16 15.95
N SER A 203 5.07 -4.46 16.06
CA SER A 203 4.54 -4.01 17.35
C SER A 203 4.05 -5.19 18.22
N ASP A 204 3.67 -4.87 19.45
CA ASP A 204 2.74 -5.71 20.22
C ASP A 204 1.47 -5.93 19.37
N SER A 205 0.78 -7.07 19.57
CA SER A 205 -0.45 -7.41 18.84
C SER A 205 -1.50 -6.30 18.97
N LEU A 206 -2.11 -5.90 17.85
CA LEU A 206 -3.27 -5.00 17.86
C LEU A 206 -4.56 -5.77 18.17
N PHE A 207 -4.74 -6.92 17.52
CA PHE A 207 -5.92 -7.78 17.62
C PHE A 207 -5.60 -9.18 17.09
N GLU A 208 -6.28 -10.22 17.57
CA GLU A 208 -6.14 -11.58 17.05
C GLU A 208 -7.37 -11.98 16.24
N VAL A 209 -7.16 -12.71 15.15
CA VAL A 209 -8.21 -13.18 14.25
C VAL A 209 -8.04 -14.65 13.94
N LEU A 210 -9.16 -15.36 13.75
CA LEU A 210 -9.17 -16.69 13.20
C LEU A 210 -9.10 -16.60 11.67
N VAL A 211 -8.19 -17.33 11.05
CA VAL A 211 -8.18 -17.51 9.60
C VAL A 211 -8.97 -18.77 9.28
N LEU A 212 -10.10 -18.59 8.62
CA LEU A 212 -11.06 -19.65 8.30
C LEU A 212 -11.04 -19.95 6.81
N MET A 213 -11.61 -21.11 6.47
CA MET A 213 -11.95 -21.50 5.12
C MET A 213 -13.45 -21.26 4.89
N PHE A 214 -13.79 -20.55 3.82
CA PHE A 214 -15.16 -20.29 3.40
C PHE A 214 -15.47 -21.14 2.16
N THR A 215 -16.44 -22.03 2.26
CA THR A 215 -16.79 -23.02 1.22
C THR A 215 -18.19 -22.80 0.68
N ASP A 216 -18.42 -23.22 -0.56
CA ASP A 216 -19.76 -23.32 -1.13
C ASP A 216 -20.55 -24.41 -0.38
N LYS A 217 -21.74 -24.08 0.14
CA LYS A 217 -22.65 -25.03 0.80
C LYS A 217 -22.97 -26.26 -0.06
N ALA A 218 -22.93 -26.10 -1.38
CA ALA A 218 -23.14 -27.21 -2.30
C ALA A 218 -21.93 -28.16 -2.37
N ARG A 219 -20.77 -27.72 -1.92
CA ARG A 219 -19.49 -28.46 -1.91
C ARG A 219 -18.77 -28.21 -0.59
N PRO A 220 -19.31 -28.68 0.54
CA PRO A 220 -18.73 -28.43 1.85
C PRO A 220 -17.36 -29.10 1.98
N LEU A 221 -16.46 -28.42 2.66
CA LEU A 221 -15.16 -28.95 3.05
C LEU A 221 -15.20 -29.38 4.53
N THR A 222 -14.71 -30.57 4.82
CA THR A 222 -14.51 -31.04 6.18
C THR A 222 -13.05 -30.84 6.56
N PHE A 223 -12.79 -30.33 7.75
CA PHE A 223 -11.47 -30.17 8.31
C PHE A 223 -11.47 -30.66 9.77
N THR A 224 -10.94 -31.84 9.98
CA THR A 224 -10.75 -32.43 11.32
C THR A 224 -9.29 -32.81 11.59
N LYS A 225 -8.53 -32.99 10.52
CA LYS A 225 -7.09 -33.26 10.51
C LYS A 225 -6.48 -32.69 9.22
N GLU A 226 -5.18 -32.47 9.23
CA GLU A 226 -4.47 -31.83 8.12
C GLU A 226 -4.64 -32.54 6.78
N GLU A 227 -4.66 -33.88 6.81
CA GLU A 227 -4.80 -34.71 5.61
C GLU A 227 -6.12 -34.49 4.87
N ASP A 228 -7.17 -34.01 5.55
CA ASP A 228 -8.46 -33.68 4.93
C ASP A 228 -8.36 -32.56 3.90
N LEU A 229 -7.30 -31.75 4.02
CA LEU A 229 -7.02 -30.61 3.14
C LEU A 229 -6.06 -30.95 1.99
N PHE A 230 -5.42 -32.13 2.01
CA PHE A 230 -4.46 -32.49 0.97
C PHE A 230 -5.14 -32.68 -0.39
N GLY A 231 -4.48 -32.16 -1.44
CA GLY A 231 -5.03 -32.14 -2.79
C GLY A 231 -6.11 -31.06 -3.03
N LYS A 232 -6.33 -30.17 -2.05
CA LYS A 232 -7.27 -29.05 -2.18
C LYS A 232 -6.60 -27.81 -2.74
N THR A 233 -7.39 -27.01 -3.46
CA THR A 233 -7.01 -25.70 -4.00
C THR A 233 -7.68 -24.61 -3.17
N PHE A 234 -6.87 -23.76 -2.57
CA PHE A 234 -7.34 -22.61 -1.80
C PHE A 234 -7.19 -21.32 -2.58
N CYS A 235 -8.09 -20.36 -2.37
CA CYS A 235 -7.99 -19.04 -2.95
C CYS A 235 -7.69 -17.99 -1.87
N ARG A 236 -6.66 -17.19 -2.13
CA ARG A 236 -6.32 -15.97 -1.36
C ARG A 236 -5.96 -14.87 -2.34
N PRO A 237 -6.45 -13.63 -2.18
CA PRO A 237 -6.10 -12.55 -3.09
C PRO A 237 -4.60 -12.23 -3.08
N GLN A 238 -4.11 -11.59 -4.13
CA GLN A 238 -2.76 -11.06 -4.15
C GLN A 238 -2.55 -10.06 -2.99
N GLY A 239 -1.35 -10.08 -2.39
CA GLY A 239 -1.04 -9.31 -1.19
C GLY A 239 -1.46 -9.97 0.12
N TYR A 240 -2.30 -11.02 0.07
CA TYR A 240 -2.60 -11.84 1.24
C TYR A 240 -1.59 -12.98 1.37
N GLU A 241 -1.01 -13.07 2.56
CA GLU A 241 0.10 -13.98 2.83
C GLU A 241 -0.26 -15.46 2.73
N THR A 242 0.64 -16.25 2.18
CA THR A 242 0.49 -17.70 2.03
C THR A 242 1.32 -18.50 3.02
N TYR A 243 2.20 -17.85 3.80
CA TYR A 243 3.07 -18.53 4.77
C TYR A 243 2.29 -19.32 5.83
N LEU A 244 1.02 -19.00 6.07
CA LEU A 244 0.17 -19.75 7.00
C LEU A 244 0.02 -21.23 6.63
N PHE A 245 0.24 -21.60 5.37
CA PHE A 245 0.30 -22.99 4.92
C PHE A 245 1.67 -23.64 5.15
N GLU A 246 2.66 -22.86 5.58
CA GLU A 246 4.03 -23.27 5.85
C GLU A 246 4.41 -23.23 7.33
N GLN A 247 3.55 -22.66 8.19
CA GLN A 247 3.81 -22.47 9.64
C GLN A 247 3.52 -23.72 10.47
N GLN A 248 4.00 -23.73 11.71
CA GLN A 248 3.72 -24.77 12.71
C GLN A 248 4.16 -26.18 12.27
N GLY A 249 5.28 -26.27 11.54
CA GLY A 249 5.76 -27.54 10.99
C GLY A 249 5.06 -28.00 9.72
N ARG A 250 4.08 -27.24 9.25
CA ARG A 250 3.46 -27.43 7.93
C ARG A 250 4.43 -27.00 6.84
N HIS A 251 4.39 -27.72 5.75
CA HIS A 251 5.12 -27.41 4.52
C HIS A 251 4.24 -27.74 3.33
N TRP A 252 2.97 -27.33 3.42
CA TRP A 252 1.94 -27.81 2.51
C TRP A 252 2.10 -27.33 1.07
N LEU A 253 2.51 -26.08 0.87
CA LEU A 253 2.79 -25.55 -0.47
C LEU A 253 4.10 -26.13 -1.02
N ARG A 254 5.16 -26.09 -0.22
CA ARG A 254 6.47 -26.61 -0.60
C ARG A 254 6.44 -28.10 -0.95
N ASP A 255 5.67 -28.88 -0.19
CA ASP A 255 5.53 -30.31 -0.39
C ASP A 255 4.44 -30.67 -1.45
N GLY A 256 3.80 -29.69 -2.06
CA GLY A 256 2.73 -29.88 -3.04
C GLY A 256 1.48 -30.58 -2.47
N LYS A 257 1.24 -30.47 -1.17
CA LYS A 257 0.08 -31.07 -0.49
C LYS A 257 -1.21 -30.28 -0.76
N VAL A 258 -1.10 -28.97 -0.93
CA VAL A 258 -2.19 -28.07 -1.29
C VAL A 258 -1.74 -27.12 -2.40
N GLU A 259 -2.72 -26.53 -3.09
CA GLU A 259 -2.46 -25.46 -4.07
C GLU A 259 -3.09 -24.17 -3.59
N VAL A 260 -2.48 -23.01 -3.93
CA VAL A 260 -3.03 -21.69 -3.68
C VAL A 260 -3.07 -20.89 -4.97
N VAL A 261 -4.26 -20.38 -5.28
CA VAL A 261 -4.49 -19.45 -6.40
C VAL A 261 -4.67 -18.05 -5.84
N GLN A 262 -4.05 -17.06 -6.50
CA GLN A 262 -4.01 -15.67 -6.03
C GLN A 262 -4.52 -14.70 -7.09
N PRO A 263 -5.84 -14.54 -7.27
CA PRO A 263 -6.41 -13.51 -8.11
C PRO A 263 -6.20 -12.11 -7.49
N LEU A 264 -6.55 -11.07 -8.23
CA LEU A 264 -6.37 -9.68 -7.79
C LEU A 264 -7.30 -9.28 -6.65
N THR A 265 -8.52 -9.82 -6.63
CA THR A 265 -9.57 -9.39 -5.70
C THR A 265 -10.14 -10.53 -4.87
N THR A 266 -10.71 -10.19 -3.72
CA THR A 266 -11.46 -11.14 -2.88
C THR A 266 -12.68 -11.68 -3.59
N ALA A 267 -13.39 -10.84 -4.37
CA ALA A 267 -14.59 -11.27 -5.13
C ALA A 267 -14.26 -12.38 -6.11
N GLU A 268 -13.14 -12.27 -6.84
CA GLU A 268 -12.69 -13.32 -7.77
C GLU A 268 -12.43 -14.65 -7.03
N CYS A 269 -11.98 -14.63 -5.78
CA CYS A 269 -11.84 -15.86 -4.99
C CYS A 269 -13.18 -16.55 -4.75
N TYR A 270 -14.23 -15.79 -4.41
CA TYR A 270 -15.57 -16.37 -4.23
C TYR A 270 -16.14 -16.91 -5.54
N GLU A 271 -15.94 -16.21 -6.66
CA GLU A 271 -16.31 -16.67 -8.00
C GLU A 271 -15.60 -18.00 -8.34
N MET A 272 -14.29 -18.10 -8.10
CA MET A 272 -13.51 -19.31 -8.35
C MET A 272 -14.02 -20.50 -7.53
N VAL A 273 -14.43 -20.28 -6.28
CA VAL A 273 -15.05 -21.34 -5.47
C VAL A 273 -16.41 -21.74 -6.04
N LEU A 274 -17.26 -20.79 -6.45
CA LEU A 274 -18.55 -21.09 -7.07
C LEU A 274 -18.41 -21.88 -8.38
N GLU A 275 -17.37 -21.60 -9.16
CA GLU A 275 -17.06 -22.29 -10.41
C GLU A 275 -16.35 -23.65 -10.22
N GLY A 276 -15.95 -23.99 -8.99
CA GLY A 276 -15.20 -25.21 -8.69
C GLY A 276 -13.73 -25.17 -9.09
N LYS A 277 -13.17 -23.99 -9.33
CA LYS A 277 -11.74 -23.77 -9.59
C LYS A 277 -10.92 -23.71 -8.30
N ALA A 278 -11.58 -23.49 -7.17
CA ALA A 278 -11.00 -23.59 -5.84
C ALA A 278 -12.00 -24.28 -4.90
N ASP A 279 -11.48 -24.94 -3.84
CA ASP A 279 -12.29 -25.61 -2.84
C ASP A 279 -12.78 -24.66 -1.75
N ALA A 280 -11.98 -23.66 -1.38
CA ALA A 280 -12.33 -22.67 -0.37
C ALA A 280 -11.60 -21.33 -0.57
N VAL A 281 -12.24 -20.25 -0.10
CA VAL A 281 -11.59 -18.98 0.14
C VAL A 281 -11.01 -18.98 1.54
N VAL A 282 -9.72 -18.63 1.70
CA VAL A 282 -9.06 -18.60 2.99
C VAL A 282 -8.83 -17.15 3.42
N MET A 283 -9.56 -16.71 4.45
CA MET A 283 -9.52 -15.34 4.96
C MET A 283 -9.72 -15.31 6.47
N ASN A 284 -9.44 -14.17 7.12
CA ASN A 284 -9.88 -14.00 8.49
C ASN A 284 -11.41 -13.98 8.57
N GLU A 285 -11.92 -14.40 9.73
CA GLU A 285 -13.34 -14.61 9.95
C GLU A 285 -14.22 -13.37 9.67
N PHE A 286 -13.72 -12.18 10.00
CA PHE A 286 -14.46 -10.94 9.85
C PHE A 286 -14.52 -10.49 8.40
N THR A 287 -13.36 -10.38 7.76
CA THR A 287 -13.26 -9.95 6.35
C THR A 287 -13.99 -10.94 5.44
N GLY A 288 -13.84 -12.24 5.69
CA GLY A 288 -14.54 -13.25 4.91
C GLY A 288 -16.07 -13.13 4.99
N ARG A 289 -16.62 -12.93 6.20
CA ARG A 289 -18.07 -12.72 6.38
C ARG A 289 -18.55 -11.41 5.79
N ALA A 290 -17.77 -10.31 5.97
CA ALA A 290 -18.10 -9.02 5.39
C ALA A 290 -18.19 -9.10 3.86
N GLN A 291 -17.22 -9.75 3.23
CA GLN A 291 -17.20 -9.95 1.78
C GLN A 291 -18.37 -10.81 1.29
N ILE A 292 -18.69 -11.92 1.97
CA ILE A 292 -19.86 -12.76 1.66
C ILE A 292 -21.14 -11.93 1.68
N LYS A 293 -21.30 -11.04 2.66
CA LYS A 293 -22.45 -10.15 2.78
C LYS A 293 -22.48 -9.12 1.65
N GLU A 294 -21.37 -8.44 1.40
CA GLU A 294 -21.23 -7.42 0.35
C GLU A 294 -21.57 -7.99 -1.04
N LEU A 295 -21.10 -9.21 -1.31
CA LEU A 295 -21.36 -9.91 -2.57
C LEU A 295 -22.77 -10.53 -2.65
N GLY A 296 -23.58 -10.44 -1.59
CA GLY A 296 -24.92 -11.04 -1.54
C GLY A 296 -24.92 -12.57 -1.47
N LEU A 297 -23.83 -13.17 -0.98
CA LEU A 297 -23.60 -14.62 -0.95
C LEU A 297 -23.88 -15.28 0.41
N SER A 298 -24.50 -14.59 1.38
CA SER A 298 -24.75 -15.09 2.75
C SER A 298 -25.50 -16.42 2.80
N GLY A 299 -26.38 -16.71 1.84
CA GLY A 299 -27.06 -17.98 1.74
C GLY A 299 -26.26 -19.10 1.07
N ARG A 300 -25.13 -18.79 0.47
CA ARG A 300 -24.37 -19.69 -0.41
C ARG A 300 -23.10 -20.25 0.23
N PHE A 301 -22.45 -19.48 1.11
CA PHE A 301 -21.20 -19.86 1.75
C PHE A 301 -21.39 -20.19 3.23
N ASP A 302 -20.57 -21.13 3.71
CA ASP A 302 -20.37 -21.40 5.14
C ASP A 302 -18.87 -21.33 5.47
N ALA A 303 -18.59 -20.92 6.71
CA ALA A 303 -17.23 -21.03 7.26
C ALA A 303 -17.02 -22.42 7.84
N VAL A 304 -15.88 -23.04 7.53
CA VAL A 304 -15.40 -24.24 8.23
C VAL A 304 -15.05 -23.83 9.68
N PRO A 305 -15.63 -24.47 10.70
CA PRO A 305 -15.47 -24.01 12.09
C PRO A 305 -14.04 -24.07 12.61
N GLU A 306 -13.27 -25.07 12.20
CA GLU A 306 -11.88 -25.24 12.61
C GLU A 306 -10.99 -24.26 11.85
N PRO A 307 -10.25 -23.37 12.56
CA PRO A 307 -9.38 -22.40 11.91
C PRO A 307 -8.13 -23.06 11.33
N ILE A 308 -7.74 -22.63 10.15
CA ILE A 308 -6.46 -23.03 9.54
C ILE A 308 -5.27 -22.40 10.28
N SER A 309 -5.49 -21.22 10.87
CA SER A 309 -4.47 -20.49 11.64
C SER A 309 -5.13 -19.44 12.52
N ILE A 310 -4.45 -19.07 13.62
CA ILE A 310 -4.73 -17.89 14.42
C ILE A 310 -3.65 -16.87 14.10
N GLN A 311 -4.02 -15.66 13.73
CA GLN A 311 -3.09 -14.61 13.33
C GLN A 311 -3.31 -13.35 14.16
N ALA A 312 -2.22 -12.72 14.58
CA ALA A 312 -2.27 -11.42 15.22
C ALA A 312 -1.97 -10.31 14.20
N LEU A 313 -2.69 -9.21 14.34
CA LEU A 313 -2.50 -7.99 13.56
C LEU A 313 -1.49 -7.08 14.28
N HIS A 314 -0.57 -6.49 13.53
CA HIS A 314 0.51 -5.66 14.05
C HIS A 314 0.69 -4.38 13.25
N VAL A 315 1.35 -3.39 13.86
CA VAL A 315 2.04 -2.33 13.12
C VAL A 315 3.40 -2.87 12.69
N ILE A 316 3.82 -2.54 11.47
CA ILE A 316 5.15 -2.87 10.96
C ILE A 316 5.93 -1.60 10.64
N VAL A 317 7.24 -1.64 10.89
CA VAL A 317 8.21 -0.61 10.49
C VAL A 317 9.36 -1.29 9.79
N HIS A 318 9.75 -0.81 8.62
CA HIS A 318 10.89 -1.42 7.91
C HIS A 318 12.20 -1.15 8.66
N LYS A 319 13.05 -2.18 8.80
CA LYS A 319 14.31 -2.10 9.59
C LYS A 319 15.32 -1.08 9.06
N THR A 320 15.20 -0.68 7.79
CA THR A 320 16.05 0.38 7.22
C THR A 320 15.58 1.79 7.56
N HIS A 321 14.38 1.95 8.13
CA HIS A 321 13.89 3.26 8.56
C HIS A 321 14.82 3.83 9.64
N PRO A 322 15.28 5.10 9.52
CA PRO A 322 16.27 5.69 10.45
C PRO A 322 15.85 5.63 11.93
N GLU A 323 14.55 5.72 12.21
CA GLU A 323 13.97 5.74 13.56
C GLU A 323 13.14 4.48 13.86
N ALA A 324 13.41 3.34 13.15
CA ALA A 324 12.58 2.15 13.23
C ALA A 324 12.33 1.68 14.66
N GLN A 325 13.38 1.53 15.47
CA GLN A 325 13.25 1.04 16.84
C GLN A 325 12.53 2.05 17.74
N GLN A 326 12.87 3.35 17.63
CA GLN A 326 12.23 4.40 18.42
C GLN A 326 10.72 4.47 18.13
N MET A 327 10.34 4.36 16.87
CA MET A 327 8.93 4.36 16.46
C MET A 327 8.20 3.13 17.01
N MET A 328 8.81 1.96 16.93
CA MET A 328 8.24 0.73 17.47
C MET A 328 8.07 0.79 18.99
N ASP A 329 9.06 1.32 19.70
CA ASP A 329 9.00 1.51 21.15
C ASP A 329 7.89 2.48 21.56
N MET A 330 7.72 3.58 20.81
CA MET A 330 6.65 4.56 21.00
C MET A 330 5.27 3.91 20.77
N VAL A 331 5.08 3.19 19.67
CA VAL A 331 3.82 2.51 19.36
C VAL A 331 3.48 1.50 20.45
N ASN A 332 4.44 0.67 20.87
CA ASN A 332 4.20 -0.33 21.91
C ASN A 332 3.88 0.30 23.27
N ALA A 333 4.59 1.37 23.65
CA ALA A 333 4.29 2.10 24.88
C ALA A 333 2.88 2.68 24.84
N ALA A 334 2.46 3.26 23.73
CA ALA A 334 1.14 3.82 23.55
C ALA A 334 0.03 2.75 23.57
N LEU A 335 0.26 1.61 22.92
CA LEU A 335 -0.67 0.46 22.93
C LEU A 335 -0.86 -0.07 24.36
N ARG A 336 0.20 -0.17 25.13
CA ARG A 336 0.10 -0.54 26.57
C ARG A 336 -0.70 0.50 27.34
N GLY A 337 -0.42 1.79 27.15
CA GLY A 337 -1.15 2.87 27.86
C GLY A 337 -2.64 2.84 27.61
N ILE A 338 -3.08 2.72 26.34
CA ILE A 338 -4.53 2.64 26.04
C ILE A 338 -5.19 1.34 26.49
N ARG A 339 -4.42 0.27 26.73
CA ARG A 339 -4.94 -0.97 27.37
C ARG A 339 -5.10 -0.80 28.86
N GLU A 340 -4.15 -0.17 29.53
CA GLU A 340 -4.15 0.07 30.97
C GLU A 340 -5.25 1.03 31.38
N ASP A 341 -5.57 2.06 30.57
CA ASP A 341 -6.62 3.05 30.87
C ASP A 341 -8.03 2.60 30.39
N GLY A 342 -8.13 1.44 29.73
CA GLY A 342 -9.40 0.88 29.24
C GLY A 342 -9.87 1.42 27.88
N THR A 343 -9.17 2.37 27.29
CA THR A 343 -9.52 2.95 25.97
C THR A 343 -9.56 1.88 24.89
N TYR A 344 -8.57 0.99 24.86
CA TYR A 344 -8.52 -0.13 23.90
C TYR A 344 -9.78 -1.00 24.01
N GLN A 345 -10.15 -1.42 25.23
CA GLN A 345 -11.31 -2.28 25.45
C GLN A 345 -12.61 -1.61 24.97
N ALA A 346 -12.79 -0.34 25.28
CA ALA A 346 -13.97 0.42 24.85
C ALA A 346 -14.10 0.52 23.33
N ILE A 347 -12.97 0.72 22.61
CA ILE A 347 -12.94 0.76 21.15
C ILE A 347 -13.32 -0.62 20.57
N ILE A 348 -12.71 -1.69 21.07
CA ILE A 348 -13.01 -3.05 20.60
C ILE A 348 -14.48 -3.40 20.81
N GLU A 349 -15.04 -3.11 21.98
CA GLU A 349 -16.45 -3.37 22.30
C GLU A 349 -17.41 -2.59 21.38
N ASP A 350 -17.15 -1.31 21.11
CA ASP A 350 -17.99 -0.51 20.20
C ASP A 350 -17.96 -1.06 18.77
N HIS A 351 -16.77 -1.35 18.25
CA HIS A 351 -16.63 -1.90 16.91
C HIS A 351 -17.23 -3.32 16.78
N MET A 352 -17.02 -4.18 17.78
CA MET A 352 -17.58 -5.53 17.77
C MET A 352 -19.11 -5.51 17.86
N ALA A 353 -19.70 -4.59 18.65
CA ALA A 353 -21.14 -4.43 18.67
C ALA A 353 -21.71 -4.07 17.28
N ARG A 354 -21.01 -3.23 16.52
CA ARG A 354 -21.40 -2.86 15.14
C ARG A 354 -21.25 -4.03 14.17
N VAL A 355 -20.16 -4.78 14.29
CA VAL A 355 -19.93 -5.99 13.48
C VAL A 355 -21.07 -6.98 13.69
N TRP A 356 -21.40 -7.30 14.94
CA TRP A 356 -22.48 -8.27 15.26
C TRP A 356 -23.87 -7.76 14.89
N ALA A 357 -24.13 -6.46 14.99
CA ALA A 357 -25.39 -5.87 14.50
C ALA A 357 -25.52 -5.90 12.97
N GLY A 358 -24.40 -6.05 12.29
CA GLY A 358 -24.33 -6.14 10.84
C GLY A 358 -24.48 -7.57 10.29
N TYR A 359 -24.34 -8.61 11.09
CA TYR A 359 -24.55 -10.01 10.71
C TYR A 359 -25.95 -10.49 11.09
#